data_b9be1fbef72b7268b3f876639bc2ee3a
#
_entry.id   b9be1fbef72b7268b3f876639bc2ee3a
#
_cell.length_a   1.000
_cell.length_b   1.000
_cell.length_c   1.000
_cell.angle_alpha   90.00
_cell.angle_beta   90.00
_cell.angle_gamma   90.00
#
_symmetry.space_group_name_H-M   'P 1'
#
loop_
_entity.id
_entity.type
_entity.pdbx_description
1 polymer ?
#
loop_
_entity_poly.entity_id
_entity_poly.type
_entity_poly.pdbx_seq_one_letter_code
_entity_poly.pdbx_strand_id
1 'polypeptide(L)'
;MKDKVKEQDSKDEKKAFVYKFALMDLKTRMYVCYGSSLISEKRAFDKAMQMLKSLDISIRSIRLDRYYSNPCYVKQFPDSKVYIIPKSNAGLGHGDEWLNAMKSFVDDTWIYLKEYFQRVNSENGWAQDKKVLGWKVSQRRCDRIDTALFCRCIWHDLFYLF
;
A
#
# COMPACT_ATOMS: atom_id res chain seq x y z
N MET A 1 3.03 1.82 -6.31
CA MET A 1 3.03 1.02 -7.53
C MET A 1 2.36 1.81 -8.65
N LYS A 2 2.93 1.88 -9.86
CA LYS A 2 2.44 2.72 -10.95
C LYS A 2 1.79 1.84 -12.01
N ASP A 3 0.48 1.96 -12.20
CA ASP A 3 -0.24 1.32 -13.31
C ASP A 3 -0.44 2.35 -14.43
N LYS A 4 -0.24 1.94 -15.68
CA LYS A 4 -0.26 2.87 -16.84
C LYS A 4 -1.67 3.03 -17.38
N VAL A 5 -2.11 4.29 -17.53
CA VAL A 5 -3.35 4.67 -18.23
C VAL A 5 -2.99 5.30 -19.57
N LYS A 6 -3.65 4.88 -20.64
CA LYS A 6 -3.57 5.56 -21.95
C LYS A 6 -4.68 6.61 -22.03
N GLU A 7 -4.33 7.89 -22.06
CA GLU A 7 -5.18 8.94 -22.62
C GLU A 7 -4.90 9.03 -24.13
N GLN A 8 -5.91 8.78 -24.94
CA GLN A 8 -5.87 9.10 -26.36
C GLN A 8 -6.42 10.50 -26.57
N ASP A 9 -5.53 11.46 -26.80
CA ASP A 9 -5.79 12.56 -27.72
C ASP A 9 -4.47 13.12 -28.25
N SER A 10 -4.39 13.09 -29.59
CA SER A 10 -3.51 13.82 -30.52
C SER A 10 -2.07 14.15 -30.10
N LYS A 11 -1.13 13.45 -30.69
CA LYS A 11 0.27 13.78 -31.01
C LYS A 11 1.35 13.70 -29.94
N ASP A 12 1.05 13.61 -28.65
CA ASP A 12 1.99 13.16 -27.63
C ASP A 12 1.24 12.23 -26.68
N GLU A 13 1.41 10.92 -26.82
CA GLU A 13 0.88 9.92 -25.87
C GLU A 13 1.56 10.10 -24.51
N LYS A 14 1.11 11.06 -23.72
CA LYS A 14 1.50 11.19 -22.32
C LYS A 14 0.94 9.96 -21.59
N LYS A 15 1.81 9.00 -21.30
CA LYS A 15 1.47 7.84 -20.46
C LYS A 15 1.08 8.36 -19.07
N ALA A 16 -0.21 8.40 -18.76
CA ALA A 16 -0.68 8.70 -17.43
C ALA A 16 -0.48 7.47 -16.53
N PHE A 17 -0.10 7.71 -15.27
CA PHE A 17 0.10 6.66 -14.27
C PHE A 17 -0.97 6.77 -13.21
N VAL A 18 -1.54 5.62 -12.80
CA VAL A 18 -2.36 5.54 -11.60
C VAL A 18 -1.52 5.05 -10.45
N TYR A 19 -1.55 5.79 -9.36
CA TYR A 19 -0.99 5.37 -8.08
C TYR A 19 -2.06 4.56 -7.34
N LYS A 20 -1.70 3.38 -6.88
CA LYS A 20 -2.56 2.53 -6.07
C LYS A 20 -1.82 2.15 -4.80
N PHE A 21 -2.47 2.31 -3.66
CA PHE A 21 -2.06 1.76 -2.38
C PHE A 21 -3.13 0.79 -1.89
N ALA A 22 -2.74 -0.36 -1.34
CA ALA A 22 -3.67 -1.24 -0.67
C ALA A 22 -2.96 -1.99 0.45
N LEU A 23 -3.70 -2.29 1.51
CA LEU A 23 -3.27 -3.18 2.58
C LEU A 23 -3.83 -4.58 2.32
N MET A 24 -2.98 -5.57 2.51
CA MET A 24 -3.34 -6.99 2.42
C MET A 24 -3.13 -7.63 3.79
N ASP A 25 -4.12 -8.38 4.26
CA ASP A 25 -3.95 -9.24 5.42
C ASP A 25 -3.04 -10.42 5.08
N LEU A 26 -1.99 -10.62 5.86
CA LEU A 26 -0.99 -11.66 5.61
C LEU A 26 -1.53 -13.08 5.81
N LYS A 27 -2.56 -13.25 6.64
CA LYS A 27 -3.15 -14.55 6.95
C LYS A 27 -4.12 -14.99 5.86
N THR A 28 -5.04 -14.13 5.49
CA THR A 28 -6.09 -14.42 4.49
C THR A 28 -5.62 -14.11 3.08
N ARG A 29 -4.60 -13.28 2.92
CA ARG A 29 -4.11 -12.70 1.65
C ARG A 29 -5.12 -11.82 0.93
N MET A 30 -6.19 -11.42 1.62
CA MET A 30 -7.23 -10.55 1.08
C MET A 30 -6.88 -9.08 1.31
N TYR A 31 -7.38 -8.22 0.43
CA TYR A 31 -7.23 -6.77 0.58
C TYR A 31 -8.17 -6.23 1.64
N VAL A 32 -7.62 -5.55 2.64
CA VAL A 32 -8.39 -4.92 3.73
C VAL A 32 -8.91 -3.56 3.34
N CYS A 33 -8.05 -2.77 2.71
CA CYS A 33 -8.44 -1.45 2.20
C CYS A 33 -7.58 -1.08 0.99
N TYR A 34 -8.07 -0.11 0.22
CA TYR A 34 -7.36 0.39 -0.93
C TYR A 34 -7.59 1.89 -1.14
N GLY A 35 -6.69 2.52 -1.89
CA GLY A 35 -6.89 3.86 -2.41
C GLY A 35 -6.15 4.05 -3.72
N SER A 36 -6.71 4.89 -4.59
CA SER A 36 -6.11 5.24 -5.87
C SER A 36 -6.01 6.74 -6.08
N SER A 37 -5.04 7.16 -6.90
CA SER A 37 -4.87 8.57 -7.26
C SER A 37 -4.15 8.70 -8.59
N LEU A 38 -4.56 9.69 -9.39
CA LEU A 38 -3.84 10.10 -10.60
C LEU A 38 -2.72 11.10 -10.30
N ILE A 39 -2.63 11.60 -9.05
CA ILE A 39 -1.74 12.70 -8.69
C ILE A 39 -0.49 12.18 -7.97
N SER A 40 -0.66 11.38 -6.93
CA SER A 40 0.48 10.89 -6.13
C SER A 40 0.15 9.65 -5.32
N GLU A 41 1.22 8.92 -4.97
CA GLU A 41 1.13 7.76 -4.08
C GLU A 41 0.66 8.13 -2.67
N LYS A 42 1.07 9.31 -2.16
CA LYS A 42 0.58 9.83 -0.89
C LYS A 42 -0.94 9.98 -0.88
N ARG A 43 -1.54 10.54 -1.93
CA ARG A 43 -3.01 10.66 -2.01
C ARG A 43 -3.71 9.31 -2.09
N ALA A 44 -3.11 8.34 -2.77
CA ALA A 44 -3.63 6.97 -2.77
C ALA A 44 -3.57 6.35 -1.36
N PHE A 45 -2.47 6.53 -0.65
CA PHE A 45 -2.33 6.14 0.75
C PHE A 45 -3.37 6.80 1.65
N ASP A 46 -3.53 8.14 1.57
CA ASP A 46 -4.47 8.90 2.40
C ASP A 46 -5.92 8.40 2.20
N LYS A 47 -6.33 8.10 0.96
CA LYS A 47 -7.64 7.50 0.66
C LYS A 47 -7.81 6.11 1.28
N ALA A 48 -6.78 5.26 1.18
CA ALA A 48 -6.81 3.93 1.80
C ALA A 48 -6.93 4.03 3.32
N MET A 49 -6.27 5.01 3.96
CA MET A 49 -6.39 5.25 5.39
C MET A 49 -7.78 5.76 5.79
N GLN A 50 -8.42 6.58 4.95
CA GLN A 50 -9.81 7.00 5.17
C GLN A 50 -10.75 5.79 5.11
N MET A 51 -10.58 4.91 4.12
CA MET A 51 -11.34 3.67 4.02
C MET A 51 -11.10 2.77 5.25
N LEU A 52 -9.85 2.57 5.65
CA LEU A 52 -9.51 1.76 6.82
C LEU A 52 -10.19 2.26 8.11
N LYS A 53 -10.16 3.58 8.33
CA LYS A 53 -10.84 4.21 9.48
C LYS A 53 -12.36 4.00 9.45
N SER A 54 -12.98 3.98 8.27
CA SER A 54 -14.44 3.75 8.15
C SER A 54 -14.85 2.30 8.42
N LEU A 55 -13.90 1.36 8.33
CA LEU A 55 -14.15 -0.06 8.57
C LEU A 55 -14.00 -0.48 10.06
N ASP A 56 -13.50 0.42 10.91
CA ASP A 56 -13.26 0.17 12.34
C ASP A 56 -12.45 -1.12 12.61
N ILE A 57 -11.44 -1.38 11.77
CA ILE A 57 -10.62 -2.58 11.86
C ILE A 57 -9.36 -2.28 12.69
N SER A 58 -9.13 -3.05 13.74
CA SER A 58 -7.89 -3.02 14.51
C SER A 58 -6.76 -3.75 13.79
N ILE A 59 -5.63 -3.05 13.59
CA ILE A 59 -4.43 -3.62 12.98
C ILE A 59 -3.40 -3.92 14.08
N ARG A 60 -3.08 -5.20 14.28
CA ARG A 60 -2.06 -5.61 15.26
C ARG A 60 -0.64 -5.20 14.84
N SER A 61 -0.32 -5.41 13.57
CA SER A 61 1.00 -5.06 13.03
C SER A 61 0.92 -4.78 11.52
N ILE A 62 1.79 -3.88 11.05
CA ILE A 62 1.86 -3.51 9.64
C ILE A 62 3.30 -3.53 9.13
N ARG A 63 3.49 -3.89 7.86
CA ARG A 63 4.77 -3.88 7.14
C ARG A 63 4.65 -2.90 5.99
N LEU A 64 5.39 -1.80 6.09
CA LEU A 64 5.38 -0.75 5.08
C LEU A 64 6.65 -0.81 4.21
N ASP A 65 6.50 -0.51 2.94
CA ASP A 65 7.64 -0.36 2.05
C ASP A 65 8.56 0.77 2.53
N ARG A 66 9.84 0.68 2.21
CA ARG A 66 10.84 1.71 2.52
C ARG A 66 10.46 3.09 1.96
N TYR A 67 9.65 3.17 0.91
CA TYR A 67 9.09 4.42 0.41
C TYR A 67 8.35 5.19 1.52
N TYR A 68 7.58 4.47 2.34
CA TYR A 68 6.81 5.00 3.47
C TYR A 68 7.64 5.25 4.73
N SER A 69 8.98 5.15 4.67
CA SER A 69 9.87 5.43 5.80
C SER A 69 9.92 6.93 6.09
N ASN A 70 8.85 7.38 6.73
CA ASN A 70 8.66 8.75 7.20
C ASN A 70 7.67 8.74 8.37
N PRO A 71 7.91 9.53 9.43
CA PRO A 71 7.04 9.59 10.61
C PRO A 71 5.57 9.86 10.30
N CYS A 72 5.25 10.63 9.27
CA CYS A 72 3.87 10.96 8.91
C CYS A 72 3.03 9.74 8.49
N TYR A 73 3.66 8.69 7.95
CA TYR A 73 2.98 7.44 7.62
C TYR A 73 2.85 6.54 8.84
N VAL A 74 3.89 6.46 9.68
CA VAL A 74 3.90 5.64 10.90
C VAL A 74 2.83 6.09 11.88
N LYS A 75 2.64 7.40 12.05
CA LYS A 75 1.61 8.01 12.90
C LYS A 75 0.16 7.64 12.52
N GLN A 76 -0.08 7.10 11.32
CA GLN A 76 -1.41 6.62 10.95
C GLN A 76 -1.79 5.31 11.65
N PHE A 77 -0.84 4.65 12.34
CA PHE A 77 -1.00 3.37 12.99
C PHE A 77 -0.54 3.41 14.46
N PRO A 78 -1.17 4.25 15.32
CA PRO A 78 -0.70 4.49 16.69
C PRO A 78 -0.74 3.23 17.56
N ASP A 79 -1.74 2.36 17.35
CA ASP A 79 -1.96 1.15 18.15
C ASP A 79 -1.37 -0.11 17.49
N SER A 80 -0.57 0.06 16.44
CA SER A 80 -0.04 -1.05 15.65
C SER A 80 1.47 -1.14 15.77
N LYS A 81 2.01 -2.36 15.78
CA LYS A 81 3.45 -2.56 15.62
C LYS A 81 3.84 -2.33 14.15
N VAL A 82 4.59 -1.26 13.88
CA VAL A 82 5.01 -0.88 12.53
C VAL A 82 6.39 -1.44 12.23
N TYR A 83 6.50 -2.22 11.15
CA TYR A 83 7.75 -2.70 10.61
C TYR A 83 8.09 -1.94 9.33
N ILE A 84 9.19 -1.20 9.36
CA ILE A 84 9.66 -0.38 8.25
C ILE A 84 11.19 -0.27 8.27
N ILE A 85 11.83 -0.36 7.11
CA ILE A 85 13.28 -0.13 7.04
C ILE A 85 13.54 1.37 6.98
N PRO A 86 14.31 1.93 7.93
CA PRO A 86 14.63 3.35 7.92
C PRO A 86 15.47 3.72 6.70
N LYS A 87 15.32 4.95 6.23
CA LYS A 87 16.25 5.55 5.27
C LYS A 87 17.55 5.91 5.98
N SER A 88 18.66 6.00 5.22
CA SER A 88 19.99 6.31 5.78
C SER A 88 20.07 7.66 6.51
N ASN A 89 19.17 8.59 6.16
CA ASN A 89 19.05 9.91 6.78
C ASN A 89 17.88 10.03 7.76
N ALA A 90 17.37 8.92 8.26
CA ALA A 90 16.26 8.92 9.21
C ALA A 90 16.73 9.44 10.59
N GLY A 91 16.13 10.55 11.05
CA GLY A 91 16.33 11.05 12.40
C GLY A 91 15.41 10.37 13.42
N LEU A 92 15.73 10.47 14.71
CA LEU A 92 14.98 9.84 15.80
C LEU A 92 13.93 10.76 16.45
N GLY A 93 14.02 12.08 16.25
CA GLY A 93 13.23 13.10 16.95
C GLY A 93 11.84 13.41 16.40
N HIS A 94 11.07 12.39 15.97
CA HIS A 94 9.81 12.61 15.23
C HIS A 94 8.54 12.03 15.87
N GLY A 95 8.52 11.87 17.20
CA GLY A 95 7.38 11.36 17.96
C GLY A 95 7.55 9.89 18.39
N ASP A 96 6.68 9.48 19.33
CA ASP A 96 6.84 8.22 20.05
C ASP A 96 6.64 6.99 19.14
N GLU A 97 5.68 7.02 18.23
CA GLU A 97 5.41 5.90 17.33
C GLU A 97 6.62 5.63 16.40
N TRP A 98 7.23 6.71 15.87
CA TRP A 98 8.44 6.61 15.06
C TRP A 98 9.62 6.10 15.88
N LEU A 99 9.83 6.66 17.08
CA LEU A 99 10.89 6.25 17.98
C LEU A 99 10.76 4.77 18.37
N ASN A 100 9.55 4.31 18.68
CA ASN A 100 9.27 2.91 19.03
C ASN A 100 9.56 1.95 17.85
N ALA A 101 9.18 2.35 16.62
CA ALA A 101 9.51 1.57 15.43
C ALA A 101 11.03 1.46 15.22
N MET A 102 11.76 2.57 15.41
CA MET A 102 13.23 2.59 15.28
C MET A 102 13.94 1.80 16.39
N LYS A 103 13.50 1.93 17.64
CA LYS A 103 14.00 1.14 18.76
C LYS A 103 13.81 -0.35 18.51
N SER A 104 12.60 -0.76 18.13
CA SER A 104 12.31 -2.16 17.82
C SER A 104 13.18 -2.72 16.70
N PHE A 105 13.59 -1.88 15.72
CA PHE A 105 14.53 -2.27 14.67
C PHE A 105 15.95 -2.50 15.21
N VAL A 106 16.40 -1.65 16.15
CA VAL A 106 17.76 -1.73 16.72
C VAL A 106 17.88 -2.84 17.77
N ASP A 107 16.88 -2.99 18.63
CA ASP A 107 16.89 -3.92 19.77
C ASP A 107 16.98 -5.38 19.33
N ASP A 108 16.27 -5.76 18.27
CA ASP A 108 16.34 -7.10 17.69
C ASP A 108 16.18 -7.05 16.16
N THR A 109 17.24 -6.62 15.50
CA THR A 109 17.27 -6.45 14.06
C THR A 109 16.89 -7.74 13.30
N TRP A 110 17.30 -8.91 13.78
CA TRP A 110 17.04 -10.17 13.09
C TRP A 110 15.56 -10.55 13.11
N ILE A 111 14.94 -10.53 14.27
CA ILE A 111 13.49 -10.81 14.40
C ILE A 111 12.70 -9.75 13.67
N TYR A 112 13.09 -8.49 13.79
CA TYR A 112 12.44 -7.39 13.08
C TYR A 112 12.46 -7.57 11.56
N LEU A 113 13.61 -7.92 10.99
CA LEU A 113 13.74 -8.15 9.55
C LEU A 113 12.95 -9.37 9.09
N LYS A 114 12.91 -10.45 9.86
CA LYS A 114 12.09 -11.62 9.56
C LYS A 114 10.61 -11.25 9.46
N GLU A 115 10.11 -10.42 10.38
CA GLU A 115 8.74 -9.90 10.34
C GLU A 115 8.53 -8.93 9.19
N TYR A 116 9.48 -8.03 8.94
CA TYR A 116 9.41 -7.09 7.83
C TYR A 116 9.32 -7.79 6.47
N PHE A 117 10.11 -8.83 6.25
CA PHE A 117 10.15 -9.56 4.97
C PHE A 117 8.88 -10.35 4.66
N GLN A 118 7.98 -10.55 5.61
CA GLN A 118 6.64 -11.09 5.30
C GLN A 118 5.86 -10.20 4.31
N ARG A 119 6.29 -8.95 4.11
CA ARG A 119 5.79 -8.04 3.07
C ARG A 119 5.88 -8.62 1.65
N VAL A 120 6.82 -9.52 1.39
CA VAL A 120 6.96 -10.22 0.10
C VAL A 120 5.68 -10.95 -0.30
N ASN A 121 4.88 -11.39 0.66
CA ASN A 121 3.59 -12.03 0.38
C ASN A 121 2.61 -11.08 -0.32
N SER A 122 2.61 -9.80 0.08
CA SER A 122 1.78 -8.77 -0.59
C SER A 122 2.29 -8.48 -2.00
N GLU A 123 3.61 -8.44 -2.21
CA GLU A 123 4.22 -8.25 -3.54
C GLU A 123 3.87 -9.39 -4.49
N ASN A 124 3.87 -10.61 -3.99
CA ASN A 124 3.47 -11.80 -4.75
C ASN A 124 1.99 -11.72 -5.15
N GLY A 125 1.10 -11.30 -4.25
CA GLY A 125 -0.32 -11.05 -4.55
C GLY A 125 -0.48 -10.00 -5.66
N TRP A 126 0.23 -8.88 -5.57
CA TRP A 126 0.22 -7.85 -6.61
C TRP A 126 0.75 -8.35 -7.96
N ALA A 127 1.80 -9.16 -7.96
CA ALA A 127 2.35 -9.73 -9.18
C ALA A 127 1.35 -10.70 -9.83
N GLN A 128 0.66 -11.49 -9.03
CA GLN A 128 -0.41 -12.39 -9.49
C GLN A 128 -1.59 -11.62 -10.07
N ASP A 129 -2.06 -10.57 -9.40
CA ASP A 129 -3.14 -9.71 -9.92
C ASP A 129 -2.79 -9.13 -11.29
N LYS A 130 -1.57 -8.64 -11.46
CA LYS A 130 -1.12 -8.12 -12.75
C LYS A 130 -1.08 -9.18 -13.84
N LYS A 131 -0.71 -10.41 -13.48
CA LYS A 131 -0.66 -11.54 -14.42
C LYS A 131 -2.05 -11.97 -14.86
N VAL A 132 -3.02 -12.03 -13.93
CA VAL A 132 -4.39 -12.52 -14.19
C VAL A 132 -5.29 -11.41 -14.73
N LEU A 133 -5.30 -10.25 -14.08
CA LEU A 133 -6.23 -9.15 -14.40
C LEU A 133 -5.61 -8.08 -15.32
N GLY A 134 -4.35 -8.26 -15.68
CA GLY A 134 -3.59 -7.28 -16.45
C GLY A 134 -3.16 -6.07 -15.64
N TRP A 135 -2.23 -5.30 -16.21
CA TRP A 135 -1.65 -4.11 -15.55
C TRP A 135 -2.19 -2.79 -16.12
N LYS A 136 -2.92 -2.84 -17.23
CA LYS A 136 -3.51 -1.66 -17.87
C LYS A 136 -4.91 -1.41 -17.35
N VAL A 137 -5.23 -0.13 -17.09
CA VAL A 137 -6.59 0.34 -16.84
C VAL A 137 -7.06 1.06 -18.11
N SER A 138 -8.11 0.56 -18.73
CA SER A 138 -8.62 1.06 -20.02
C SER A 138 -9.61 2.23 -19.85
N GLN A 139 -10.07 2.49 -18.63
CA GLN A 139 -11.00 3.57 -18.32
C GLN A 139 -10.29 4.93 -18.41
N ARG A 140 -11.03 5.96 -18.88
CA ARG A 140 -10.52 7.31 -19.03
C ARG A 140 -10.95 8.26 -17.91
N ARG A 141 -12.15 8.09 -17.38
CA ARG A 141 -12.70 8.93 -16.31
C ARG A 141 -12.18 8.48 -14.96
N CYS A 142 -11.84 9.43 -14.09
CA CYS A 142 -11.26 9.17 -12.77
C CYS A 142 -12.12 8.24 -11.90
N ASP A 143 -13.45 8.47 -11.89
CA ASP A 143 -14.41 7.65 -11.15
C ASP A 143 -14.45 6.20 -11.65
N ARG A 144 -14.39 5.99 -12.97
CA ARG A 144 -14.35 4.65 -13.57
C ARG A 144 -13.01 3.95 -13.36
N ILE A 145 -11.90 4.71 -13.36
CA ILE A 145 -10.58 4.17 -13.04
C ILE A 145 -10.58 3.65 -11.60
N ASP A 146 -11.09 4.45 -10.67
CA ASP A 146 -11.18 4.08 -9.26
C ASP A 146 -12.06 2.82 -9.07
N THR A 147 -13.25 2.80 -9.68
CA THR A 147 -14.14 1.63 -9.68
C THR A 147 -13.46 0.39 -10.26
N ALA A 148 -12.75 0.50 -11.38
CA ALA A 148 -12.07 -0.63 -12.01
C ALA A 148 -10.96 -1.21 -11.12
N LEU A 149 -10.22 -0.35 -10.42
CA LEU A 149 -9.19 -0.77 -9.47
C LEU A 149 -9.79 -1.41 -8.21
N PHE A 150 -10.92 -0.90 -7.73
CA PHE A 150 -11.67 -1.49 -6.64
C PHE A 150 -12.20 -2.88 -7.01
N CYS A 151 -12.82 -3.01 -8.18
CA CYS A 151 -13.28 -4.32 -8.67
C CYS A 151 -12.14 -5.33 -8.76
N ARG A 152 -10.92 -4.91 -9.12
CA ARG A 152 -9.76 -5.82 -9.10
C ARG A 152 -9.41 -6.31 -7.69
N CYS A 153 -9.54 -5.47 -6.67
CA CYS A 153 -9.36 -5.92 -5.29
C CYS A 153 -10.44 -6.96 -4.91
N ILE A 154 -11.70 -6.70 -5.26
CA ILE A 154 -12.80 -7.65 -5.01
C ILE A 154 -12.55 -8.99 -5.73
N TRP A 155 -12.15 -8.95 -7.01
CA TRP A 155 -11.84 -10.17 -7.76
C TRP A 155 -10.68 -10.95 -7.13
N HIS A 156 -9.63 -10.27 -6.69
CA HIS A 156 -8.55 -10.91 -5.94
C HIS A 156 -9.08 -11.62 -4.71
N ASP A 157 -9.87 -10.92 -3.89
CA ASP A 157 -10.39 -11.47 -2.63
C ASP A 157 -11.30 -12.68 -2.89
N LEU A 158 -12.11 -12.65 -3.95
CA LEU A 158 -12.95 -13.79 -4.34
C LEU A 158 -12.11 -15.04 -4.67
N PHE A 159 -10.93 -14.90 -5.29
CA PHE A 159 -10.04 -16.04 -5.56
C PHE A 159 -9.45 -16.66 -4.29
N TYR A 160 -9.43 -15.95 -3.18
CA TYR A 160 -8.94 -16.46 -1.90
C TYR A 160 -10.04 -16.93 -0.94
N LEU A 161 -11.31 -16.74 -1.32
CA LEU A 161 -12.47 -17.27 -0.57
C LEU A 161 -12.81 -18.69 -0.94
N PHE A 162 -12.41 -19.14 -2.12
CA PHE A 162 -12.69 -20.49 -2.68
C PHE A 162 -11.41 -21.24 -2.97
#